data_19eb71f49e0c979be05d602554656162
#
_entry.id   19eb71f49e0c979be05d602554656162
#
_cell.length_a   1.000
_cell.length_b   1.000
_cell.length_c   1.000
_cell.angle_alpha   90.00
_cell.angle_beta   90.00
_cell.angle_gamma   90.00
#
_symmetry.space_group_name_H-M   'P 1'
#
loop_
_entity.id
_entity.type
_entity.pdbx_description
1 polymer ?
#
loop_
_entity_poly.entity_id
_entity_poly.type
_entity_poly.pdbx_seq_one_letter_code
_entity_poly.pdbx_strand_id
1 'polypeptide(L)'
;MTLQQELQKFGLSQESRNDILHGSTAAPKEFEQIAQVALSGYFLVQGTDRKIIVRPTCIEFYYHEEWDNGIKDFIVYHRNGKTSLPSTFPLGVLHNHVSGIDITFERGNDAKNAVRASMLIREYEIDGKNEERSTLLYEALYQQASIFDGISVKWVDGEKMVDVT
;
A
#
# COMPACT_ATOMS: atom_id res chain seq x y z
N MET A 1 -9.36 -13.47 -7.26
CA MET A 1 -9.66 -12.10 -6.78
C MET A 1 -8.45 -11.23 -7.05
N THR A 2 -8.63 -10.01 -7.55
CA THR A 2 -7.52 -9.09 -7.89
C THR A 2 -7.19 -8.18 -6.72
N LEU A 3 -5.96 -7.63 -6.69
CA LEU A 3 -5.58 -6.64 -5.68
C LEU A 3 -6.53 -5.43 -5.70
N GLN A 4 -6.86 -4.95 -6.90
CA GLN A 4 -7.80 -3.83 -7.04
C GLN A 4 -9.15 -4.13 -6.38
N GLN A 5 -9.71 -5.31 -6.59
CA GLN A 5 -10.99 -5.72 -5.97
C GLN A 5 -10.88 -5.80 -4.45
N GLU A 6 -9.77 -6.32 -3.90
CA GLU A 6 -9.55 -6.36 -2.45
C GLU A 6 -9.47 -4.96 -1.85
N LEU A 7 -8.71 -4.07 -2.48
CA LEU A 7 -8.59 -2.69 -2.02
C LEU A 7 -9.92 -1.92 -2.15
N GLN A 8 -10.69 -2.15 -3.21
CA GLN A 8 -11.99 -1.50 -3.40
C GLN A 8 -13.02 -1.88 -2.35
N LYS A 9 -13.05 -3.14 -1.94
CA LYS A 9 -14.03 -3.62 -0.94
C LYS A 9 -13.56 -3.43 0.50
N PHE A 10 -12.30 -3.00 0.71
CA PHE A 10 -11.73 -2.91 2.03
C PHE A 10 -12.58 -2.07 3.00
N GLY A 11 -12.74 -2.58 4.18
CA GLY A 11 -13.34 -1.93 5.34
C GLY A 11 -13.23 -2.86 6.53
N LEU A 12 -12.78 -2.34 7.67
CA LEU A 12 -12.68 -3.15 8.88
C LEU A 12 -14.07 -3.55 9.38
N SER A 13 -14.25 -4.82 9.69
CA SER A 13 -15.43 -5.31 10.39
C SER A 13 -15.51 -4.71 11.80
N GLN A 14 -16.69 -4.70 12.39
CA GLN A 14 -16.86 -4.23 13.76
C GLN A 14 -16.03 -5.07 14.76
N GLU A 15 -15.90 -6.37 14.51
CA GLU A 15 -15.05 -7.27 15.28
C GLU A 15 -13.57 -6.82 15.21
N SER A 16 -13.02 -6.65 14.02
CA SER A 16 -11.64 -6.19 13.84
C SER A 16 -11.38 -4.82 14.45
N ARG A 17 -12.35 -3.89 14.33
CA ARG A 17 -12.25 -2.57 14.98
C ARG A 17 -12.23 -2.69 16.50
N ASN A 18 -13.09 -3.51 17.08
CA ASN A 18 -13.12 -3.73 18.52
C ASN A 18 -11.81 -4.33 19.02
N ASP A 19 -11.27 -5.30 18.32
CA ASP A 19 -9.99 -5.93 18.67
C ASP A 19 -8.85 -4.90 18.71
N ILE A 20 -8.76 -4.06 17.70
CA ILE A 20 -7.75 -2.98 17.66
C ILE A 20 -7.94 -2.01 18.82
N LEU A 21 -9.17 -1.56 19.09
CA LEU A 21 -9.49 -0.61 20.17
C LEU A 21 -9.24 -1.20 21.56
N HIS A 22 -9.31 -2.52 21.72
CA HIS A 22 -8.97 -3.23 22.94
C HIS A 22 -7.50 -3.66 23.03
N GLY A 23 -6.67 -3.23 22.09
CA GLY A 23 -5.23 -3.43 22.13
C GLY A 23 -4.76 -4.79 21.61
N SER A 24 -5.55 -5.48 20.80
CA SER A 24 -5.09 -6.69 20.10
C SER A 24 -3.89 -6.38 19.21
N THR A 25 -2.90 -7.26 19.24
CA THR A 25 -1.73 -7.20 18.34
C THR A 25 -1.88 -8.10 17.12
N ALA A 26 -2.98 -8.86 17.03
CA ALA A 26 -3.25 -9.70 15.87
C ALA A 26 -3.62 -8.84 14.66
N ALA A 27 -3.12 -9.22 13.49
CA ALA A 27 -3.48 -8.55 12.25
C ALA A 27 -4.98 -8.79 11.95
N PRO A 28 -5.73 -7.74 11.58
CA PRO A 28 -7.10 -7.89 11.10
C PRO A 28 -7.15 -8.81 9.88
N LYS A 29 -8.16 -9.68 9.83
CA LYS A 29 -8.37 -10.61 8.70
C LYS A 29 -8.47 -9.90 7.35
N GLU A 30 -8.97 -8.66 7.34
CA GLU A 30 -9.09 -7.86 6.14
C GLU A 30 -7.71 -7.47 5.58
N PHE A 31 -6.73 -7.22 6.44
CA PHE A 31 -5.35 -6.98 6.01
C PHE A 31 -4.67 -8.27 5.53
N GLU A 32 -4.93 -9.39 6.19
CA GLU A 32 -4.41 -10.69 5.72
C GLU A 32 -4.91 -11.04 4.31
N GLN A 33 -6.18 -10.77 4.00
CA GLN A 33 -6.74 -10.96 2.67
C GLN A 33 -6.06 -10.10 1.62
N ILE A 34 -5.79 -8.83 1.92
CA ILE A 34 -5.04 -7.94 1.03
C ILE A 34 -3.60 -8.47 0.87
N ALA A 35 -2.94 -8.87 1.96
CA ALA A 35 -1.58 -9.38 1.93
C ALA A 35 -1.43 -10.61 1.05
N GLN A 36 -2.35 -11.56 1.12
CA GLN A 36 -2.34 -12.76 0.28
C GLN A 36 -2.30 -12.41 -1.22
N VAL A 37 -3.07 -11.41 -1.63
CA VAL A 37 -3.11 -10.99 -3.03
C VAL A 37 -1.89 -10.14 -3.38
N ALA A 38 -1.50 -9.20 -2.51
CA ALA A 38 -0.38 -8.30 -2.76
C ALA A 38 0.97 -9.04 -2.82
N LEU A 39 1.17 -10.06 -1.99
CA LEU A 39 2.41 -10.85 -2.01
C LEU A 39 2.43 -11.92 -3.13
N SER A 40 1.31 -12.12 -3.82
CA SER A 40 1.21 -13.05 -4.94
C SER A 40 1.52 -12.41 -6.29
N GLY A 41 1.36 -11.11 -6.41
CA GLY A 41 1.50 -10.36 -7.65
C GLY A 41 2.83 -9.61 -7.76
N TYR A 42 2.89 -8.68 -8.68
CA TYR A 42 4.09 -7.87 -8.91
C TYR A 42 3.77 -6.56 -9.63
N PHE A 43 4.68 -5.60 -9.53
CA PHE A 43 4.71 -4.43 -10.40
C PHE A 43 5.50 -4.75 -11.65
N LEU A 44 4.89 -4.49 -12.80
CA LEU A 44 5.59 -4.42 -14.07
C LEU A 44 5.95 -2.95 -14.32
N VAL A 45 7.26 -2.68 -14.30
CA VAL A 45 7.81 -1.34 -14.54
C VAL A 45 8.43 -1.34 -15.92
N GLN A 46 7.94 -0.46 -16.78
CA GLN A 46 8.41 -0.34 -18.15
C GLN A 46 8.85 1.08 -18.44
N GLY A 47 10.14 1.24 -18.72
CA GLY A 47 10.74 2.43 -19.26
C GLY A 47 10.92 2.35 -20.79
N THR A 48 11.79 3.19 -21.35
CA THR A 48 12.03 3.26 -22.79
C THR A 48 12.54 1.92 -23.37
N ASP A 49 13.61 1.40 -22.80
CA ASP A 49 14.34 0.23 -23.34
C ASP A 49 14.35 -0.97 -22.38
N ARG A 50 13.72 -0.85 -21.23
CA ARG A 50 13.86 -1.83 -20.17
C ARG A 50 12.53 -2.08 -19.45
N LYS A 51 12.31 -3.36 -19.16
CA LYS A 51 11.29 -3.83 -18.24
C LYS A 51 11.94 -4.42 -17.00
N ILE A 52 11.38 -4.13 -15.84
CA ILE A 52 11.71 -4.83 -14.60
C ILE A 52 10.45 -5.34 -13.91
N ILE A 53 10.61 -6.44 -13.18
CA ILE A 53 9.57 -7.01 -12.34
C ILE A 53 9.96 -6.76 -10.89
N VAL A 54 9.06 -6.10 -10.14
CA VAL A 54 9.23 -5.84 -8.71
C VAL A 54 8.15 -6.60 -7.95
N ARG A 55 8.56 -7.58 -7.15
CA ARG A 55 7.66 -8.38 -6.31
C ARG A 55 7.76 -7.96 -4.86
N PRO A 56 6.69 -7.48 -4.25
CA PRO A 56 6.66 -7.30 -2.80
C PRO A 56 6.87 -8.65 -2.10
N THR A 57 7.74 -8.67 -1.10
CA THR A 57 8.01 -9.86 -0.26
C THR A 57 7.67 -9.61 1.20
N CYS A 58 7.61 -8.36 1.61
CA CYS A 58 7.14 -7.94 2.94
C CYS A 58 6.39 -6.62 2.81
N ILE A 59 5.24 -6.53 3.45
CA ILE A 59 4.40 -5.32 3.47
C ILE A 59 3.97 -5.00 4.90
N GLU A 60 3.77 -3.72 5.18
CA GLU A 60 3.21 -3.22 6.43
C GLU A 60 1.94 -2.44 6.15
N PHE A 61 0.92 -2.61 6.98
CA PHE A 61 -0.33 -1.88 6.87
C PHE A 61 -0.38 -0.73 7.86
N TYR A 62 -0.95 0.38 7.40
CA TYR A 62 -1.25 1.54 8.21
C TYR A 62 -2.73 1.86 8.10
N TYR A 63 -3.35 2.23 9.23
CA TYR A 63 -4.76 2.51 9.29
C TYR A 63 -5.06 3.59 10.32
N HIS A 64 -5.72 4.67 9.88
CA HIS A 64 -6.09 5.79 10.72
C HIS A 64 -7.47 6.32 10.34
N GLU A 65 -8.30 6.57 11.34
CA GLU A 65 -9.62 7.18 11.17
C GLU A 65 -9.56 8.64 11.62
N GLU A 66 -9.98 9.56 10.75
CA GLU A 66 -9.87 11.01 11.01
C GLU A 66 -10.93 11.54 11.97
N TRP A 67 -12.07 10.85 12.12
CA TRP A 67 -13.13 11.29 13.02
C TRP A 67 -12.78 11.11 14.50
N ASP A 68 -13.49 11.85 15.35
CA ASP A 68 -13.34 11.75 16.80
C ASP A 68 -13.69 10.34 17.30
N ASN A 69 -12.92 9.86 18.27
CA ASN A 69 -13.03 8.49 18.82
C ASN A 69 -12.79 7.36 17.81
N GLY A 70 -12.25 7.65 16.62
CA GLY A 70 -11.79 6.65 15.67
C GLY A 70 -10.48 6.00 16.08
N ILE A 71 -10.09 4.98 15.35
CA ILE A 71 -8.77 4.35 15.48
C ILE A 71 -7.70 5.33 15.02
N LYS A 72 -6.68 5.57 15.86
CA LYS A 72 -5.61 6.55 15.59
C LYS A 72 -4.28 5.87 15.37
N ASP A 73 -3.65 6.22 14.25
CA ASP A 73 -2.27 5.89 13.92
C ASP A 73 -1.52 7.16 13.54
N PHE A 74 -0.72 7.67 14.46
CA PHE A 74 -0.05 8.96 14.29
C PHE A 74 1.20 8.90 13.40
N ILE A 75 1.59 7.75 12.94
CA ILE A 75 2.69 7.58 11.98
C ILE A 75 2.24 7.57 10.52
N VAL A 76 0.93 7.46 10.26
CA VAL A 76 0.39 7.58 8.89
C VAL A 76 0.75 8.93 8.28
N TYR A 77 1.48 8.92 7.17
CA TYR A 77 1.98 10.15 6.55
C TYR A 77 0.91 11.02 5.90
N HIS A 78 -0.15 10.42 5.41
CA HIS A 78 -1.21 11.12 4.67
C HIS A 78 -2.45 11.44 5.52
N ARG A 79 -2.33 11.45 6.85
CA ARG A 79 -3.40 11.91 7.74
C ARG A 79 -3.52 13.44 7.77
N ASN A 80 -4.67 13.94 8.17
CA ASN A 80 -4.93 15.37 8.32
C ASN A 80 -3.90 16.08 9.21
N GLY A 81 -3.56 17.29 8.84
CA GLY A 81 -2.64 18.16 9.58
C GLY A 81 -1.17 17.76 9.50
N LYS A 82 -0.82 16.66 8.87
CA LYS A 82 0.57 16.24 8.72
C LYS A 82 1.21 16.77 7.45
N THR A 83 0.47 16.85 6.38
CA THR A 83 0.91 17.37 5.07
C THR A 83 -0.23 18.15 4.42
N SER A 84 0.07 18.94 3.41
CA SER A 84 -0.91 19.64 2.56
C SER A 84 -1.43 18.70 1.46
N LEU A 85 -2.00 17.59 1.87
CA LEU A 85 -2.48 16.55 0.96
C LEU A 85 -3.94 16.76 0.57
N PRO A 86 -4.41 16.14 -0.53
CA PRO A 86 -5.82 16.13 -0.88
C PRO A 86 -6.66 15.51 0.23
N SER A 87 -7.97 15.74 0.19
CA SER A 87 -8.92 15.18 1.17
C SER A 87 -8.77 13.67 1.33
N THR A 88 -8.64 12.98 0.21
CA THR A 88 -8.31 11.55 0.13
C THR A 88 -7.51 11.29 -1.14
N PHE A 89 -6.67 10.27 -1.12
CA PHE A 89 -6.02 9.77 -2.32
C PHE A 89 -6.95 8.84 -3.10
N PRO A 90 -6.88 8.88 -4.44
CA PRO A 90 -7.45 7.80 -5.24
C PRO A 90 -6.88 6.43 -4.86
N LEU A 91 -7.63 5.39 -5.16
CA LEU A 91 -7.22 4.01 -4.93
C LEU A 91 -5.92 3.68 -5.68
N GLY A 92 -4.97 3.04 -4.99
CA GLY A 92 -3.76 2.52 -5.61
C GLY A 92 -2.72 3.56 -5.99
N VAL A 93 -2.76 4.74 -5.38
CA VAL A 93 -1.71 5.74 -5.58
C VAL A 93 -0.41 5.27 -4.92
N LEU A 94 0.69 5.38 -5.64
CA LEU A 94 2.03 5.19 -5.11
C LEU A 94 2.46 6.47 -4.38
N HIS A 95 2.23 6.48 -3.07
CA HIS A 95 2.58 7.61 -2.21
C HIS A 95 4.01 7.47 -1.70
N ASN A 96 4.90 8.30 -2.22
CA ASN A 96 6.30 8.31 -1.83
C ASN A 96 6.54 9.18 -0.60
N HIS A 97 7.26 8.65 0.37
CA HIS A 97 7.65 9.35 1.59
C HIS A 97 8.99 8.85 2.13
N VAL A 98 9.45 9.40 3.26
CA VAL A 98 10.79 9.12 3.81
C VAL A 98 11.05 7.63 4.13
N SER A 99 10.00 6.85 4.41
CA SER A 99 10.14 5.42 4.75
C SER A 99 9.96 4.48 3.55
N GLY A 100 9.64 5.01 2.36
CA GLY A 100 9.43 4.22 1.15
C GLY A 100 8.18 4.61 0.38
N ILE A 101 7.55 3.65 -0.25
CA ILE A 101 6.34 3.84 -1.05
C ILE A 101 5.17 3.08 -0.45
N ASP A 102 4.10 3.81 -0.16
CA ASP A 102 2.80 3.26 0.20
C ASP A 102 1.90 3.10 -1.03
N ILE A 103 1.12 2.04 -1.04
CA ILE A 103 -0.03 1.92 -1.93
C ILE A 103 -1.28 2.32 -1.14
N THR A 104 -1.96 3.36 -1.58
CA THR A 104 -3.10 3.94 -0.86
C THR A 104 -4.41 3.22 -1.17
N PHE A 105 -5.26 3.05 -0.16
CA PHE A 105 -6.63 2.56 -0.30
C PHE A 105 -7.57 3.25 0.69
N GLU A 106 -7.59 4.57 0.60
CA GLU A 106 -8.35 5.45 1.48
C GLU A 106 -9.87 5.42 1.20
N ARG A 107 -10.65 5.88 2.18
CA ARG A 107 -12.10 6.02 2.09
C ARG A 107 -12.53 7.39 2.62
N GLY A 108 -13.69 7.85 2.17
CA GLY A 108 -14.33 9.07 2.62
C GLY A 108 -14.31 10.18 1.58
N ASN A 109 -15.20 11.14 1.76
CA ASN A 109 -15.42 12.25 0.84
C ASN A 109 -14.81 13.56 1.33
N ASP A 110 -14.47 13.64 2.60
CA ASP A 110 -13.85 14.81 3.20
C ASP A 110 -12.77 14.42 4.21
N ALA A 111 -11.90 15.37 4.50
CA ALA A 111 -10.72 15.15 5.31
C ALA A 111 -11.03 14.82 6.78
N LYS A 112 -12.19 15.18 7.31
CA LYS A 112 -12.55 14.93 8.72
C LYS A 112 -13.17 13.55 8.96
N ASN A 113 -13.73 12.95 7.90
CA ASN A 113 -14.39 11.65 7.95
C ASN A 113 -13.63 10.59 7.13
N ALA A 114 -12.39 10.87 6.76
CA ALA A 114 -11.58 9.96 5.97
C ALA A 114 -11.06 8.78 6.80
N VAL A 115 -10.98 7.63 6.15
CA VAL A 115 -10.11 6.52 6.54
C VAL A 115 -8.81 6.67 5.76
N ARG A 116 -7.69 6.79 6.46
CA ARG A 116 -6.35 6.78 5.88
C ARG A 116 -5.80 5.38 5.97
N ALA A 117 -5.78 4.69 4.86
CA ALA A 117 -5.28 3.32 4.81
C ALA A 117 -4.26 3.18 3.69
N SER A 118 -3.19 2.46 3.99
CA SER A 118 -2.14 2.17 3.02
C SER A 118 -1.36 0.91 3.39
N MET A 119 -0.66 0.37 2.41
CA MET A 119 0.35 -0.67 2.62
C MET A 119 1.71 -0.17 2.14
N LEU A 120 2.68 -0.17 3.04
CA LEU A 120 4.08 0.12 2.75
C LEU A 120 4.78 -1.14 2.25
N ILE A 121 5.49 -1.03 1.14
CA ILE A 121 6.33 -2.11 0.63
C ILE A 121 7.66 -2.08 1.38
N ARG A 122 7.85 -3.03 2.30
CA ARG A 122 9.05 -3.11 3.16
C ARG A 122 10.21 -3.79 2.49
N GLU A 123 9.93 -4.91 1.86
CA GLU A 123 10.93 -5.70 1.16
C GLU A 123 10.37 -6.15 -0.18
N TYR A 124 11.23 -6.34 -1.15
CA TYR A 124 10.84 -6.70 -2.50
C TYR A 124 11.97 -7.38 -3.25
N GLU A 125 11.64 -8.08 -4.31
CA GLU A 125 12.58 -8.62 -5.28
C GLU A 125 12.53 -7.80 -6.57
N ILE A 126 13.70 -7.50 -7.12
CA ILE A 126 13.84 -6.94 -8.46
C ILE A 126 14.50 -8.00 -9.33
N ASP A 127 13.78 -8.48 -10.35
CA ASP A 127 14.26 -9.54 -11.26
C ASP A 127 14.87 -10.73 -10.50
N GLY A 128 14.23 -11.13 -9.39
CA GLY A 128 14.64 -12.25 -8.56
C GLY A 128 15.71 -11.96 -7.51
N LYS A 129 16.16 -10.70 -7.38
CA LYS A 129 17.13 -10.28 -6.35
C LYS A 129 16.42 -9.57 -5.22
N ASN A 130 16.58 -10.08 -4.00
CA ASN A 130 15.96 -9.52 -2.81
C ASN A 130 16.58 -8.17 -2.41
N GLU A 131 15.71 -7.22 -2.01
CA GLU A 131 16.08 -5.91 -1.47
C GLU A 131 15.25 -5.63 -0.20
N GLU A 132 15.93 -5.41 0.92
CA GLU A 132 15.32 -5.18 2.22
C GLU A 132 15.18 -3.69 2.58
N ARG A 133 15.70 -2.80 1.73
CA ARG A 133 15.67 -1.36 1.95
C ARG A 133 14.46 -0.73 1.27
N SER A 134 13.39 -0.56 2.02
CA SER A 134 12.14 0.03 1.51
C SER A 134 12.33 1.40 0.85
N THR A 135 13.29 2.19 1.34
CA THR A 135 13.58 3.53 0.82
C THR A 135 14.19 3.55 -0.58
N LEU A 136 14.70 2.42 -1.08
CA LEU A 136 15.28 2.31 -2.42
C LEU A 136 14.28 1.91 -3.50
N LEU A 137 13.04 1.60 -3.13
CA LEU A 137 12.05 1.18 -4.12
C LEU A 137 11.82 2.25 -5.20
N TYR A 138 11.77 3.52 -4.80
CA TYR A 138 11.60 4.60 -5.76
C TYR A 138 12.75 4.68 -6.76
N GLU A 139 14.00 4.43 -6.34
CA GLU A 139 15.15 4.39 -7.26
C GLU A 139 14.96 3.30 -8.32
N ALA A 140 14.55 2.11 -7.89
CA ALA A 140 14.28 1.00 -8.81
C ALA A 140 13.20 1.36 -9.84
N LEU A 141 12.15 2.07 -9.41
CA LEU A 141 11.09 2.53 -10.29
C LEU A 141 11.56 3.65 -11.22
N TYR A 142 12.14 4.71 -10.66
CA TYR A 142 12.49 5.92 -11.43
C TYR A 142 13.72 5.77 -12.31
N GLN A 143 14.62 4.82 -12.04
CA GLN A 143 15.72 4.50 -12.95
C GLN A 143 15.27 4.05 -14.35
N GLN A 144 14.00 3.68 -14.48
CA GLN A 144 13.41 3.34 -15.78
C GLN A 144 12.75 4.54 -16.47
N ALA A 145 12.66 5.68 -15.80
CA ALA A 145 11.99 6.86 -16.31
C ALA A 145 12.91 7.70 -17.19
N SER A 146 12.38 8.10 -18.33
CA SER A 146 12.95 9.15 -19.20
C SER A 146 12.00 10.36 -19.21
N ILE A 147 12.55 11.56 -19.18
CA ILE A 147 11.74 12.78 -19.31
C ILE A 147 11.05 12.89 -20.68
N PHE A 148 11.50 12.12 -21.67
CA PHE A 148 10.95 12.12 -23.02
C PHE A 148 9.89 11.02 -23.23
N ASP A 149 10.07 9.85 -22.63
CA ASP A 149 9.20 8.69 -22.85
C ASP A 149 8.41 8.30 -21.59
N GLY A 150 8.84 8.82 -20.43
CA GLY A 150 8.20 8.52 -19.15
C GLY A 150 8.43 7.12 -18.64
N ILE A 151 7.53 6.66 -17.78
CA ILE A 151 7.56 5.35 -17.14
C ILE A 151 6.12 4.82 -17.01
N SER A 152 5.94 3.53 -17.17
CA SER A 152 4.70 2.83 -16.85
C SER A 152 4.93 1.90 -15.67
N VAL A 153 4.12 2.04 -14.63
CA VAL A 153 4.07 1.13 -13.47
C VAL A 153 2.68 0.53 -13.41
N LYS A 154 2.57 -0.77 -13.56
CA LYS A 154 1.30 -1.49 -13.53
C LYS A 154 1.37 -2.67 -12.58
N TRP A 155 0.30 -2.90 -11.85
CA TRP A 155 0.14 -4.10 -11.06
C TRP A 155 -0.28 -5.27 -11.94
N VAL A 156 0.30 -6.44 -11.68
CA VAL A 156 -0.09 -7.72 -12.28
C VAL A 156 -0.39 -8.70 -11.17
N ASP A 157 -1.63 -9.17 -11.12
CA ASP A 157 -2.06 -10.15 -10.13
C ASP A 157 -1.39 -11.50 -10.37
N GLY A 158 -1.05 -12.20 -9.28
CA GLY A 158 -0.49 -13.54 -9.35
C GLY A 158 -1.55 -14.60 -9.67
N GLU A 159 -1.11 -15.72 -10.24
CA GLU A 159 -1.99 -16.86 -10.55
C GLU A 159 -2.46 -17.61 -9.31
N LYS A 160 -1.64 -17.63 -8.25
CA LYS A 160 -1.94 -18.30 -6.97
C LYS A 160 -1.71 -17.34 -5.82
N MET A 161 -2.63 -17.32 -4.87
CA MET A 161 -2.45 -16.57 -3.63
C MET A 161 -1.38 -17.22 -2.76
N VAL A 162 -0.58 -16.37 -2.11
CA VAL A 162 0.41 -16.78 -1.11
C VAL A 162 -0.29 -16.99 0.22
N ASP A 163 0.04 -18.05 0.93
CA ASP A 163 -0.37 -18.24 2.31
C ASP A 163 0.49 -17.35 3.22
N VAL A 164 -0.15 -16.47 3.98
CA VAL A 164 0.50 -15.49 4.86
C VAL A 164 0.31 -15.79 6.35
N THR A 165 -0.23 -16.95 6.67
CA THR A 165 -0.43 -17.37 8.07
C THR A 165 0.86 -17.64 8.82
#